data_2cf89e11bc56762b242611d38f9ce5fc
#
_entry.id   2cf89e11bc56762b242611d38f9ce5fc
#
_cell.length_a   1.000
_cell.length_b   1.000
_cell.length_c   1.000
_cell.angle_alpha   90.00
_cell.angle_beta   90.00
_cell.angle_gamma   90.00
#
_symmetry.space_group_name_H-M   'P 1'
#
loop_
_entity.id
_entity.type
_entity.pdbx_description
1 polymer ?
#
loop_
_entity_poly.entity_id
_entity_poly.type
_entity_poly.pdbx_seq_one_letter_code
_entity_poly.pdbx_strand_id
1 'polypeptide(L)'
;MKNMNRYLALVALIISLISCQSEDNPNRYELIPYPNDMEQMSGRFSFDDDTQIFISPECGDEVNEILARFAEQFGKTAGKDLKIAEKGGKNMMIVKIDTTMSQEAYRLNISKKKIEITAATPNGVRYALQTVKQLLPVAIYGESLSADENWSVPCATINDAPRFGYRGMHLDVARHFFTLDEVKRILNVMAVHKLNTLHWHLTDDQGWRVEIKKYPRLTEVGSIRNKTMIRKEWDNYDTTPYGGLYTGRIT
;
A
#
# COMPACT_ATOMS: atom_id res chain seq x y z
N MET A 1 61.74 3.59 2.37
CA MET A 1 60.67 4.51 2.80
C MET A 1 59.68 4.89 1.68
N LYS A 2 60.09 5.15 0.43
CA LYS A 2 59.13 5.53 -0.65
C LYS A 2 58.10 4.42 -1.04
N ASN A 3 58.45 3.16 -0.90
CA ASN A 3 57.53 2.04 -1.27
C ASN A 3 56.51 1.75 -0.18
N MET A 4 56.85 1.95 1.09
CA MET A 4 55.93 1.71 2.23
C MET A 4 54.74 2.66 2.24
N ASN A 5 54.96 3.93 1.86
CA ASN A 5 53.89 4.93 1.75
C ASN A 5 52.92 4.62 0.57
N ARG A 6 53.38 3.97 -0.49
CA ARG A 6 52.52 3.53 -1.61
C ARG A 6 51.61 2.35 -1.21
N TYR A 7 52.11 1.41 -0.44
CA TYR A 7 51.29 0.30 0.08
C TYR A 7 50.29 0.77 1.13
N LEU A 8 50.65 1.70 2.00
CA LEU A 8 49.72 2.33 2.95
C LEU A 8 48.59 3.10 2.24
N ALA A 9 48.90 3.84 1.17
CA ALA A 9 47.92 4.54 0.37
C ALA A 9 46.97 3.58 -0.39
N LEU A 10 47.48 2.43 -0.89
CA LEU A 10 46.68 1.40 -1.56
C LEU A 10 45.74 0.69 -0.57
N VAL A 11 46.24 0.37 0.64
CA VAL A 11 45.42 -0.27 1.69
C VAL A 11 44.35 0.71 2.19
N ALA A 12 44.65 1.99 2.35
CA ALA A 12 43.66 3.01 2.71
C ALA A 12 42.57 3.18 1.62
N LEU A 13 42.96 3.11 0.33
CA LEU A 13 42.03 3.17 -0.80
C LEU A 13 41.13 1.92 -0.86
N ILE A 14 41.65 0.75 -0.57
CA ILE A 14 40.86 -0.52 -0.53
C ILE A 14 39.89 -0.50 0.65
N ILE A 15 40.29 0.00 1.82
CA ILE A 15 39.42 0.14 2.99
C ILE A 15 38.29 1.15 2.72
N SER A 16 38.57 2.25 1.99
CA SER A 16 37.55 3.24 1.63
C SER A 16 36.53 2.73 0.59
N LEU A 17 36.92 1.76 -0.24
CA LEU A 17 36.01 1.11 -1.22
C LEU A 17 35.09 0.05 -0.58
N ILE A 18 35.47 -0.48 0.57
CA ILE A 18 34.65 -1.46 1.33
C ILE A 18 33.58 -0.74 2.17
N SER A 19 33.73 0.55 2.46
CA SER A 19 32.82 1.33 3.31
C SER A 19 31.55 1.83 2.63
N CYS A 20 31.32 1.50 1.37
CA CYS A 20 30.14 1.93 0.60
C CYS A 20 29.27 0.78 0.11
N GLN A 21 29.27 -0.36 0.79
CA GLN A 21 28.12 -1.25 0.71
C GLN A 21 27.10 -0.70 1.71
N SER A 22 26.03 -0.10 1.18
CA SER A 22 24.78 -0.03 1.93
C SER A 22 24.45 -1.46 2.32
N GLU A 23 24.70 -1.82 3.59
CA GLU A 23 24.12 -3.04 4.12
C GLU A 23 22.62 -2.88 3.87
N ASP A 24 22.07 -3.62 2.89
CA ASP A 24 20.65 -3.86 2.81
C ASP A 24 20.28 -4.45 4.17
N ASN A 25 19.79 -3.59 5.07
CA ASN A 25 19.40 -4.02 6.40
C ASN A 25 18.29 -5.05 6.22
N PRO A 26 18.55 -6.36 6.38
CA PRO A 26 17.57 -7.40 6.13
C PRO A 26 16.36 -7.31 7.07
N ASN A 27 16.40 -6.40 8.05
CA ASN A 27 15.35 -6.11 9.02
C ASN A 27 14.80 -4.69 8.83
N ARG A 28 14.50 -4.30 7.60
CA ARG A 28 13.90 -3.01 7.29
C ARG A 28 12.46 -2.93 7.78
N TYR A 29 12.17 -1.96 8.64
CA TYR A 29 10.84 -1.69 9.20
C TYR A 29 10.36 -0.29 8.76
N GLU A 30 10.39 -0.01 7.49
CA GLU A 30 9.90 1.26 6.94
C GLU A 30 8.38 1.19 6.75
N LEU A 31 7.64 1.61 7.75
CA LEU A 31 6.19 1.62 7.78
C LEU A 31 5.65 3.06 7.75
N ILE A 32 4.67 3.31 6.90
CA ILE A 32 3.96 4.59 6.81
C ILE A 32 2.45 4.32 6.73
N PRO A 33 1.64 4.80 7.69
CA PRO A 33 2.06 5.43 8.95
C PRO A 33 2.83 4.49 9.87
N TYR A 34 3.69 5.04 10.70
CA TYR A 34 4.40 4.26 11.71
C TYR A 34 3.41 3.78 12.77
N PRO A 35 3.44 2.50 13.18
CA PRO A 35 2.53 1.94 14.18
C PRO A 35 2.65 2.64 15.55
N ASN A 36 1.57 2.60 16.34
CA ASN A 36 1.57 3.18 17.69
C ASN A 36 2.60 2.52 18.61
N ASP A 37 2.76 1.20 18.48
CA ASP A 37 3.72 0.42 19.26
C ASP A 37 4.30 -0.70 18.38
N MET A 38 5.62 -0.80 18.33
CA MET A 38 6.33 -1.82 17.57
C MET A 38 7.62 -2.24 18.24
N GLU A 39 7.73 -3.52 18.54
CA GLU A 39 8.96 -4.17 18.98
C GLU A 39 9.57 -4.96 17.81
N GLN A 40 10.79 -4.58 17.43
CA GLN A 40 11.54 -5.28 16.39
C GLN A 40 12.20 -6.53 16.97
N MET A 41 12.08 -7.64 16.28
CA MET A 41 12.60 -8.93 16.73
C MET A 41 13.59 -9.53 15.72
N SER A 42 14.52 -10.33 16.19
CA SER A 42 15.50 -10.98 15.32
C SER A 42 14.89 -12.09 14.47
N GLY A 43 15.27 -12.13 13.18
CA GLY A 43 14.87 -13.16 12.21
C GLY A 43 13.74 -12.71 11.31
N ARG A 44 13.30 -13.63 10.45
CA ARG A 44 12.28 -13.38 9.41
C ARG A 44 11.33 -14.57 9.32
N PHE A 45 10.08 -14.29 8.97
CA PHE A 45 9.14 -15.29 8.46
C PHE A 45 9.31 -15.37 6.95
N SER A 46 9.58 -16.55 6.42
CA SER A 46 9.69 -16.77 4.97
C SER A 46 8.43 -17.45 4.45
N PHE A 47 7.86 -16.88 3.39
CA PHE A 47 6.77 -17.50 2.65
C PHE A 47 7.37 -18.54 1.70
N ASP A 48 6.98 -19.78 1.87
CA ASP A 48 7.35 -20.92 1.02
C ASP A 48 6.11 -21.61 0.43
N ASP A 49 6.30 -22.68 -0.30
CA ASP A 49 5.21 -23.39 -0.97
C ASP A 49 4.28 -24.14 0.00
N ASP A 50 4.72 -24.33 1.25
CA ASP A 50 3.93 -24.94 2.33
C ASP A 50 3.21 -23.91 3.20
N THR A 51 3.42 -22.63 2.94
CA THR A 51 2.78 -21.54 3.71
C THR A 51 1.27 -21.55 3.47
N GLN A 52 0.49 -21.55 4.55
CA GLN A 52 -0.95 -21.58 4.52
C GLN A 52 -1.56 -20.42 5.30
N ILE A 53 -2.81 -20.11 5.03
CA ILE A 53 -3.62 -19.16 5.79
C ILE A 53 -4.67 -19.93 6.59
N PHE A 54 -4.72 -19.74 7.89
CA PHE A 54 -5.78 -20.22 8.75
C PHE A 54 -6.65 -19.03 9.19
N ILE A 55 -7.94 -19.14 8.94
CA ILE A 55 -8.94 -18.13 9.30
C ILE A 55 -9.83 -18.75 10.38
N SER A 56 -9.84 -18.12 11.56
CA SER A 56 -10.70 -18.59 12.65
C SER A 56 -12.18 -18.48 12.27
N PRO A 57 -13.02 -19.44 12.67
CA PRO A 57 -14.43 -19.51 12.26
C PRO A 57 -15.25 -18.25 12.59
N GLU A 58 -14.86 -17.51 13.61
CA GLU A 58 -15.49 -16.26 14.04
C GLU A 58 -15.23 -15.06 13.11
N CYS A 59 -14.36 -15.21 12.12
CA CYS A 59 -13.95 -14.08 11.26
C CYS A 59 -15.02 -13.66 10.23
N GLY A 60 -15.90 -14.57 9.80
CA GLY A 60 -16.95 -14.28 8.82
C GLY A 60 -16.47 -14.09 7.37
N ASP A 61 -17.42 -13.93 6.45
CA ASP A 61 -17.16 -13.93 5.00
C ASP A 61 -16.31 -12.74 4.52
N GLU A 62 -16.50 -11.57 5.11
CA GLU A 62 -15.72 -10.38 4.71
C GLU A 62 -14.22 -10.57 4.93
N VAL A 63 -13.81 -11.22 6.02
CA VAL A 63 -12.41 -11.53 6.29
C VAL A 63 -11.89 -12.57 5.30
N ASN A 64 -12.72 -13.56 4.93
CA ASN A 64 -12.39 -14.55 3.91
C ASN A 64 -12.09 -13.88 2.56
N GLU A 65 -12.94 -12.93 2.12
CA GLU A 65 -12.70 -12.17 0.89
C GLU A 65 -11.42 -11.32 0.94
N ILE A 66 -11.14 -10.67 2.07
CA ILE A 66 -9.93 -9.86 2.26
C ILE A 66 -8.69 -10.72 2.08
N LEU A 67 -8.67 -11.89 2.70
CA LEU A 67 -7.54 -12.82 2.64
C LEU A 67 -7.41 -13.50 1.29
N ALA A 68 -8.52 -13.81 0.63
CA ALA A 68 -8.51 -14.33 -0.74
C ALA A 68 -7.84 -13.34 -1.71
N ARG A 69 -8.18 -12.05 -1.64
CA ARG A 69 -7.54 -10.99 -2.45
C ARG A 69 -6.05 -10.82 -2.11
N PHE A 70 -5.67 -10.96 -0.84
CA PHE A 70 -4.26 -10.95 -0.46
C PHE A 70 -3.52 -12.15 -1.05
N ALA A 71 -4.08 -13.36 -0.93
CA ALA A 71 -3.50 -14.59 -1.47
C ALA A 71 -3.37 -14.53 -3.00
N GLU A 72 -4.39 -14.03 -3.70
CA GLU A 72 -4.36 -13.81 -5.15
C GLU A 72 -3.23 -12.87 -5.57
N GLN A 73 -3.12 -11.69 -4.93
CA GLN A 73 -2.05 -10.73 -5.22
C GLN A 73 -0.67 -11.33 -4.92
N PHE A 74 -0.54 -12.05 -3.80
CA PHE A 74 0.69 -12.71 -3.43
C PHE A 74 1.06 -13.81 -4.44
N GLY A 75 0.10 -14.65 -4.82
CA GLY A 75 0.29 -15.68 -5.84
C GLY A 75 0.75 -15.12 -7.18
N LYS A 76 0.14 -14.02 -7.62
CA LYS A 76 0.48 -13.33 -8.86
C LYS A 76 1.93 -12.82 -8.87
N THR A 77 2.40 -12.27 -7.75
CA THR A 77 3.72 -11.62 -7.67
C THR A 77 4.82 -12.56 -7.17
N ALA A 78 4.54 -13.45 -6.22
CA ALA A 78 5.50 -14.37 -5.64
C ALA A 78 5.54 -15.73 -6.35
N GLY A 79 4.52 -16.07 -7.13
CA GLY A 79 4.38 -17.38 -7.75
C GLY A 79 4.10 -18.52 -6.75
N LYS A 80 3.62 -18.18 -5.53
CA LYS A 80 3.33 -19.11 -4.44
C LYS A 80 1.86 -19.06 -4.07
N ASP A 81 1.21 -20.20 -4.02
CA ASP A 81 -0.22 -20.31 -3.71
C ASP A 81 -0.45 -20.43 -2.19
N LEU A 82 -0.98 -19.38 -1.58
CA LEU A 82 -1.34 -19.36 -0.16
C LEU A 82 -2.70 -20.02 0.05
N LYS A 83 -2.71 -21.30 0.32
CA LYS A 83 -3.95 -22.08 0.53
C LYS A 83 -4.59 -21.77 1.88
N ILE A 84 -5.92 -21.79 1.90
CA ILE A 84 -6.68 -21.73 3.16
C ILE A 84 -6.63 -23.11 3.82
N ALA A 85 -6.20 -23.15 5.09
CA ALA A 85 -6.12 -24.35 5.89
C ALA A 85 -7.34 -24.53 6.77
N GLU A 86 -7.78 -25.79 6.97
CA GLU A 86 -8.87 -26.11 7.91
C GLU A 86 -8.42 -26.05 9.38
N LYS A 87 -7.14 -26.21 9.65
CA LYS A 87 -6.56 -26.25 11.02
C LYS A 87 -5.29 -25.42 11.09
N GLY A 88 -5.06 -24.84 12.26
CA GLY A 88 -3.80 -24.17 12.58
C GLY A 88 -2.61 -25.13 12.57
N GLY A 89 -1.43 -24.65 12.17
CA GLY A 89 -0.20 -25.43 12.04
C GLY A 89 1.07 -24.59 12.17
N LYS A 90 2.15 -25.07 11.57
CA LYS A 90 3.42 -24.35 11.41
C LYS A 90 3.45 -23.68 10.04
N ASN A 91 4.30 -22.67 9.90
CA ASN A 91 4.46 -21.89 8.68
C ASN A 91 3.14 -21.35 8.14
N MET A 92 2.45 -20.57 8.98
CA MET A 92 1.08 -20.11 8.71
C MET A 92 0.92 -18.63 8.98
N MET A 93 0.00 -18.04 8.22
CA MET A 93 -0.68 -16.80 8.61
C MET A 93 -1.99 -17.19 9.31
N ILE A 94 -2.16 -16.74 10.54
CA ILE A 94 -3.35 -17.01 11.37
C ILE A 94 -4.10 -15.71 11.58
N VAL A 95 -5.40 -15.69 11.30
CA VAL A 95 -6.26 -14.51 11.45
C VAL A 95 -7.40 -14.82 12.42
N LYS A 96 -7.59 -13.91 13.38
CA LYS A 96 -8.59 -14.01 14.45
C LYS A 96 -9.31 -12.68 14.66
N ILE A 97 -10.54 -12.73 15.10
CA ILE A 97 -11.30 -11.56 15.54
C ILE A 97 -11.36 -11.55 17.07
N ASP A 98 -11.07 -10.39 17.66
CA ASP A 98 -11.20 -10.08 19.09
C ASP A 98 -12.00 -8.78 19.23
N THR A 99 -13.29 -8.90 19.43
CA THR A 99 -14.23 -7.77 19.52
C THR A 99 -14.03 -6.90 20.77
N THR A 100 -13.14 -7.28 21.68
CA THR A 100 -12.79 -6.46 22.85
C THR A 100 -11.82 -5.34 22.53
N MET A 101 -11.15 -5.40 21.38
CA MET A 101 -10.27 -4.35 20.86
C MET A 101 -11.08 -3.19 20.26
N SER A 102 -10.49 -2.01 20.08
CA SER A 102 -11.13 -0.91 19.36
C SER A 102 -11.34 -1.25 17.87
N GLN A 103 -12.39 -0.69 17.25
CA GLN A 103 -12.93 -1.15 15.96
C GLN A 103 -11.91 -1.29 14.82
N GLU A 104 -10.94 -0.39 14.70
CA GLU A 104 -9.94 -0.44 13.63
C GLU A 104 -8.57 -0.90 14.13
N ALA A 105 -8.48 -1.35 15.40
CA ALA A 105 -7.25 -1.83 15.98
C ALA A 105 -6.87 -3.22 15.46
N TYR A 106 -5.56 -3.46 15.43
CA TYR A 106 -5.02 -4.79 15.20
C TYR A 106 -3.75 -5.03 16.02
N ARG A 107 -3.49 -6.30 16.28
CA ARG A 107 -2.22 -6.83 16.79
C ARG A 107 -1.64 -7.76 15.74
N LEU A 108 -0.37 -7.57 15.42
CA LEU A 108 0.36 -8.36 14.44
C LEU A 108 1.61 -8.93 15.11
N ASN A 109 1.68 -10.25 15.27
CA ASN A 109 2.84 -10.95 15.79
C ASN A 109 3.50 -11.75 14.67
N ILE A 110 4.71 -11.39 14.30
CA ILE A 110 5.51 -12.07 13.29
C ILE A 110 6.67 -12.79 13.97
N SER A 111 6.67 -14.10 13.89
CA SER A 111 7.78 -14.97 14.34
C SER A 111 8.35 -15.72 13.15
N LYS A 112 9.48 -16.42 13.31
CA LYS A 112 10.06 -17.29 12.27
C LYS A 112 9.13 -18.41 11.79
N LYS A 113 8.07 -18.73 12.55
CA LYS A 113 7.19 -19.89 12.29
C LYS A 113 5.77 -19.52 11.89
N LYS A 114 5.33 -18.30 12.19
CA LYS A 114 3.96 -17.87 11.93
C LYS A 114 3.81 -16.34 11.95
N ILE A 115 2.81 -15.89 11.24
CA ILE A 115 2.25 -14.54 11.31
C ILE A 115 0.89 -14.67 11.98
N GLU A 116 0.65 -13.97 13.08
CA GLU A 116 -0.65 -13.92 13.76
C GLU A 116 -1.23 -12.52 13.70
N ILE A 117 -2.41 -12.41 13.10
CA ILE A 117 -3.20 -11.19 13.03
C ILE A 117 -4.40 -11.36 13.94
N THR A 118 -4.55 -10.47 14.91
CA THR A 118 -5.75 -10.35 15.74
C THR A 118 -6.30 -8.94 15.57
N ALA A 119 -7.57 -8.79 15.21
CA ALA A 119 -8.20 -7.51 14.95
C ALA A 119 -9.62 -7.47 15.50
N ALA A 120 -10.15 -6.27 15.75
CA ALA A 120 -11.52 -6.11 16.23
C ALA A 120 -12.57 -6.34 15.14
N THR A 121 -12.24 -5.96 13.91
CA THR A 121 -13.15 -5.96 12.75
C THR A 121 -12.40 -6.32 11.47
N PRO A 122 -13.12 -6.60 10.37
CA PRO A 122 -12.49 -6.77 9.05
C PRO A 122 -11.60 -5.59 8.64
N ASN A 123 -11.91 -4.36 9.03
CA ASN A 123 -11.06 -3.20 8.74
C ASN A 123 -9.70 -3.28 9.46
N GLY A 124 -9.67 -3.72 10.73
CA GLY A 124 -8.41 -3.98 11.43
C GLY A 124 -7.57 -5.06 10.72
N VAL A 125 -8.20 -6.11 10.19
CA VAL A 125 -7.51 -7.13 9.37
C VAL A 125 -6.93 -6.51 8.10
N ARG A 126 -7.68 -5.62 7.39
CA ARG A 126 -7.16 -4.89 6.22
C ARG A 126 -5.90 -4.10 6.58
N TYR A 127 -5.91 -3.37 7.69
CA TYR A 127 -4.76 -2.55 8.11
C TYR A 127 -3.56 -3.38 8.53
N ALA A 128 -3.79 -4.52 9.21
CA ALA A 128 -2.72 -5.47 9.51
C ALA A 128 -2.07 -6.02 8.23
N LEU A 129 -2.87 -6.38 7.23
CA LEU A 129 -2.37 -6.85 5.92
C LEU A 129 -1.63 -5.76 5.15
N GLN A 130 -2.03 -4.48 5.24
CA GLN A 130 -1.24 -3.39 4.65
C GLN A 130 0.12 -3.27 5.33
N THR A 131 0.18 -3.46 6.65
CA THR A 131 1.46 -3.51 7.37
C THR A 131 2.32 -4.69 6.91
N VAL A 132 1.75 -5.89 6.76
CA VAL A 132 2.46 -7.05 6.20
C VAL A 132 2.96 -6.76 4.78
N LYS A 133 2.14 -6.14 3.92
CA LYS A 133 2.55 -5.76 2.55
C LYS A 133 3.70 -4.77 2.53
N GLN A 134 3.72 -3.78 3.43
CA GLN A 134 4.83 -2.83 3.54
C GLN A 134 6.13 -3.47 4.06
N LEU A 135 6.05 -4.56 4.82
CA LEU A 135 7.20 -5.34 5.28
C LEU A 135 7.72 -6.34 4.24
N LEU A 136 6.91 -6.68 3.24
CA LEU A 136 7.28 -7.50 2.09
C LEU A 136 8.13 -6.72 1.08
N PRO A 137 8.82 -7.40 0.14
CA PRO A 137 9.42 -6.73 -1.01
C PRO A 137 8.42 -5.87 -1.77
N VAL A 138 8.87 -4.73 -2.31
CA VAL A 138 8.03 -3.79 -3.08
C VAL A 138 7.31 -4.46 -4.25
N ALA A 139 7.86 -5.55 -4.77
CA ALA A 139 7.25 -6.39 -5.80
C ALA A 139 5.83 -6.87 -5.46
N ILE A 140 5.43 -6.90 -4.17
CA ILE A 140 4.04 -7.24 -3.76
C ILE A 140 2.99 -6.30 -4.38
N TYR A 141 3.35 -5.09 -4.75
CA TYR A 141 2.48 -4.11 -5.41
C TYR A 141 2.52 -4.20 -6.94
N GLY A 142 3.33 -5.11 -7.49
CA GLY A 142 3.51 -5.32 -8.93
C GLY A 142 2.35 -6.07 -9.59
N GLU A 143 2.43 -6.11 -10.92
CA GLU A 143 1.45 -6.79 -11.77
C GLU A 143 2.00 -8.09 -12.39
N SER A 144 3.28 -8.40 -12.16
CA SER A 144 4.00 -9.53 -12.74
C SER A 144 4.76 -10.34 -11.70
N LEU A 145 5.08 -11.58 -12.06
CA LEU A 145 5.89 -12.49 -11.25
C LEU A 145 7.29 -11.92 -11.03
N SER A 146 7.74 -11.96 -9.76
CA SER A 146 9.07 -11.57 -9.30
C SER A 146 9.68 -12.73 -8.50
N ALA A 147 10.10 -13.78 -9.22
CA ALA A 147 10.54 -15.04 -8.63
C ALA A 147 11.86 -14.92 -7.84
N ASP A 148 12.71 -13.95 -8.18
CA ASP A 148 14.02 -13.74 -7.56
C ASP A 148 13.96 -12.98 -6.22
N GLU A 149 12.77 -12.51 -5.82
CA GLU A 149 12.59 -11.77 -4.57
C GLU A 149 12.62 -12.68 -3.35
N ASN A 150 13.18 -12.17 -2.26
CA ASN A 150 13.12 -12.83 -0.96
C ASN A 150 11.76 -12.57 -0.29
N TRP A 151 10.77 -13.40 -0.59
CA TRP A 151 9.41 -13.31 -0.06
C TRP A 151 9.38 -13.64 1.44
N SER A 152 9.82 -12.67 2.24
CA SER A 152 9.88 -12.78 3.69
C SER A 152 9.61 -11.45 4.38
N VAL A 153 9.14 -11.51 5.61
CA VAL A 153 8.90 -10.34 6.47
C VAL A 153 9.73 -10.43 7.75
N PRO A 154 10.30 -9.33 8.27
CA PRO A 154 11.04 -9.36 9.53
C PRO A 154 10.13 -9.67 10.71
N CYS A 155 10.69 -10.34 11.73
CA CYS A 155 9.96 -10.66 12.95
C CYS A 155 9.71 -9.39 13.77
N ALA A 156 8.46 -9.22 14.23
CA ALA A 156 8.04 -8.08 15.02
C ALA A 156 6.78 -8.37 15.83
N THR A 157 6.58 -7.64 16.91
CA THR A 157 5.28 -7.46 17.57
C THR A 157 4.82 -6.03 17.32
N ILE A 158 3.62 -5.88 16.75
CA ILE A 158 3.03 -4.58 16.41
C ILE A 158 1.64 -4.50 17.01
N ASN A 159 1.37 -3.43 17.78
CA ASN A 159 0.04 -3.06 18.24
C ASN A 159 -0.30 -1.69 17.65
N ASP A 160 -1.36 -1.64 16.87
CA ASP A 160 -1.70 -0.42 16.14
C ASP A 160 -3.21 -0.17 16.13
N ALA A 161 -3.56 1.09 16.15
CA ALA A 161 -4.91 1.57 15.98
C ALA A 161 -4.86 2.98 15.40
N PRO A 162 -5.79 3.36 14.52
CA PRO A 162 -5.81 4.71 14.00
C PRO A 162 -6.00 5.75 15.12
N ARG A 163 -5.21 6.81 15.09
CA ARG A 163 -5.34 7.95 16.01
C ARG A 163 -6.59 8.79 15.71
N PHE A 164 -6.99 8.86 14.43
CA PHE A 164 -8.13 9.63 13.96
C PHE A 164 -9.12 8.73 13.24
N GLY A 165 -10.41 8.87 13.53
CA GLY A 165 -11.49 8.14 12.86
C GLY A 165 -11.65 8.57 11.39
N TYR A 166 -11.49 9.85 11.08
CA TYR A 166 -11.48 10.37 9.72
C TYR A 166 -10.04 10.48 9.20
N ARG A 167 -9.74 9.76 8.14
CA ARG A 167 -8.44 9.77 7.44
C ARG A 167 -8.68 9.89 5.96
N GLY A 168 -8.96 11.11 5.54
CA GLY A 168 -9.45 11.43 4.21
C GLY A 168 -8.38 11.97 3.27
N MET A 169 -8.62 11.76 1.98
CA MET A 169 -7.95 12.44 0.88
C MET A 169 -9.01 13.16 0.04
N HIS A 170 -8.73 14.40 -0.34
CA HIS A 170 -9.55 15.17 -1.27
C HIS A 170 -8.95 15.07 -2.67
N LEU A 171 -9.78 14.70 -3.66
CA LEU A 171 -9.38 14.65 -5.07
C LEU A 171 -10.33 15.53 -5.89
N ASP A 172 -9.80 16.59 -6.46
CA ASP A 172 -10.52 17.49 -7.35
C ASP A 172 -10.32 17.06 -8.81
N VAL A 173 -11.35 16.47 -9.39
CA VAL A 173 -11.35 16.07 -10.82
C VAL A 173 -12.15 17.07 -11.69
N ALA A 174 -12.71 18.11 -11.08
CA ALA A 174 -13.40 19.17 -11.80
C ALA A 174 -12.41 20.12 -12.47
N ARG A 175 -11.39 20.61 -11.72
CA ARG A 175 -10.33 21.48 -12.26
C ARG A 175 -9.39 20.73 -13.18
N HIS A 176 -9.01 19.49 -12.83
CA HIS A 176 -8.21 18.60 -13.67
C HIS A 176 -8.89 17.25 -13.74
N PHE A 177 -9.12 16.76 -14.95
CA PHE A 177 -9.73 15.46 -15.14
C PHE A 177 -8.71 14.34 -14.86
N PHE A 178 -9.14 13.35 -14.10
CA PHE A 178 -8.40 12.11 -13.85
C PHE A 178 -9.17 10.94 -14.45
N THR A 179 -8.47 10.07 -15.15
CA THR A 179 -9.03 8.84 -15.68
C THR A 179 -9.42 7.87 -14.57
N LEU A 180 -10.28 6.91 -14.88
CA LEU A 180 -10.68 5.90 -13.91
C LEU A 180 -9.48 5.14 -13.33
N ASP A 181 -8.47 4.84 -14.16
CA ASP A 181 -7.28 4.11 -13.72
C ASP A 181 -6.39 4.96 -12.81
N GLU A 182 -6.30 6.27 -13.03
CA GLU A 182 -5.61 7.18 -12.12
C GLU A 182 -6.33 7.25 -10.76
N VAL A 183 -7.66 7.34 -10.76
CA VAL A 183 -8.45 7.31 -9.52
C VAL A 183 -8.26 5.99 -8.78
N LYS A 184 -8.27 4.84 -9.47
CA LYS A 184 -7.98 3.54 -8.86
C LYS A 184 -6.58 3.47 -8.25
N ARG A 185 -5.56 4.03 -8.91
CA ARG A 185 -4.21 4.13 -8.34
C ARG A 185 -4.20 4.94 -7.06
N ILE A 186 -4.91 6.08 -7.03
CA ILE A 186 -5.05 6.91 -5.83
C ILE A 186 -5.72 6.12 -4.70
N LEU A 187 -6.80 5.37 -4.98
CA LEU A 187 -7.46 4.52 -3.99
C LEU A 187 -6.52 3.43 -3.45
N ASN A 188 -5.68 2.82 -4.31
CA ASN A 188 -4.69 1.85 -3.88
C ASN A 188 -3.64 2.49 -2.96
N VAL A 189 -3.14 3.70 -3.28
CA VAL A 189 -2.22 4.44 -2.41
C VAL A 189 -2.89 4.79 -1.07
N MET A 190 -4.14 5.24 -1.09
CA MET A 190 -4.92 5.48 0.13
C MET A 190 -5.02 4.22 0.99
N ALA A 191 -5.28 3.06 0.39
CA ALA A 191 -5.37 1.78 1.10
C ALA A 191 -4.02 1.40 1.74
N VAL A 192 -2.90 1.55 1.03
CA VAL A 192 -1.55 1.30 1.56
C VAL A 192 -1.26 2.13 2.79
N HIS A 193 -1.70 3.40 2.80
CA HIS A 193 -1.50 4.33 3.92
C HIS A 193 -2.65 4.31 4.94
N LYS A 194 -3.54 3.32 4.89
CA LYS A 194 -4.65 3.12 5.84
C LYS A 194 -5.62 4.32 5.89
N LEU A 195 -5.74 5.07 4.80
CA LEU A 195 -6.79 6.09 4.64
C LEU A 195 -8.14 5.41 4.42
N ASN A 196 -9.23 6.01 4.93
CA ASN A 196 -10.56 5.41 4.91
C ASN A 196 -11.63 6.23 4.21
N THR A 197 -11.32 7.44 3.75
CA THR A 197 -12.31 8.35 3.17
C THR A 197 -11.76 9.05 1.94
N LEU A 198 -12.41 8.88 0.79
CA LEU A 198 -12.17 9.71 -0.39
C LEU A 198 -13.23 10.81 -0.47
N HIS A 199 -12.82 12.07 -0.37
CA HIS A 199 -13.65 13.20 -0.75
C HIS A 199 -13.43 13.47 -2.23
N TRP A 200 -14.33 12.99 -3.06
CA TRP A 200 -14.25 13.12 -4.52
C TRP A 200 -15.01 14.33 -5.00
N HIS A 201 -14.29 15.37 -5.40
CA HIS A 201 -14.84 16.61 -5.91
C HIS A 201 -15.07 16.49 -7.42
N LEU A 202 -16.31 16.20 -7.81
CA LEU A 202 -16.69 15.81 -9.17
C LEU A 202 -17.20 16.97 -10.02
N THR A 203 -17.65 18.07 -9.39
CA THR A 203 -18.39 19.12 -10.08
C THR A 203 -18.00 20.51 -9.57
N ASP A 204 -17.67 21.40 -10.50
CA ASP A 204 -17.41 22.80 -10.23
C ASP A 204 -17.62 23.61 -11.51
N ASP A 205 -17.40 24.94 -11.49
CA ASP A 205 -17.53 25.85 -12.63
C ASP A 205 -16.58 25.53 -13.79
N GLN A 206 -15.39 24.93 -13.50
CA GLN A 206 -14.41 24.56 -14.51
C GLN A 206 -14.66 23.19 -15.12
N GLY A 207 -15.53 22.36 -14.55
CA GLY A 207 -15.83 21.05 -15.11
C GLY A 207 -16.88 20.28 -14.32
N TRP A 208 -17.79 19.63 -15.06
CA TRP A 208 -18.83 18.78 -14.52
C TRP A 208 -18.58 17.34 -14.95
N ARG A 209 -18.34 16.41 -14.01
CA ARG A 209 -17.90 15.03 -14.29
C ARG A 209 -18.95 13.96 -14.02
N VAL A 210 -20.08 14.31 -13.39
CA VAL A 210 -21.15 13.37 -13.06
C VAL A 210 -22.29 13.51 -14.07
N GLU A 211 -22.67 12.42 -14.71
CA GLU A 211 -23.84 12.39 -15.56
C GLU A 211 -25.12 12.50 -14.74
N ILE A 212 -25.96 13.50 -15.07
CA ILE A 212 -27.30 13.61 -14.57
C ILE A 212 -28.28 13.47 -15.75
N LYS A 213 -28.93 12.32 -15.86
CA LYS A 213 -29.77 11.97 -17.02
C LYS A 213 -30.83 13.03 -17.33
N LYS A 214 -31.38 13.69 -16.28
CA LYS A 214 -32.36 14.78 -16.42
C LYS A 214 -31.76 16.06 -17.02
N TYR A 215 -30.45 16.25 -16.89
CA TYR A 215 -29.73 17.46 -17.32
C TYR A 215 -28.48 17.09 -18.14
N PRO A 216 -28.64 16.48 -19.33
CA PRO A 216 -27.52 15.92 -20.10
C PRO A 216 -26.48 16.96 -20.50
N ARG A 217 -26.89 18.21 -20.71
CA ARG A 217 -25.96 19.30 -21.07
C ARG A 217 -24.89 19.58 -19.99
N LEU A 218 -25.12 19.18 -18.74
CA LEU A 218 -24.08 19.30 -17.70
C LEU A 218 -22.82 18.50 -18.04
N THR A 219 -22.98 17.35 -18.66
CA THR A 219 -21.84 16.54 -19.12
C THR A 219 -21.51 16.72 -20.60
N GLU A 220 -22.47 17.01 -21.46
CA GLU A 220 -22.22 17.25 -22.88
C GLU A 220 -21.42 18.53 -23.12
N VAL A 221 -21.69 19.58 -22.35
CA VAL A 221 -21.04 20.88 -22.46
C VAL A 221 -20.10 21.15 -21.30
N GLY A 222 -20.57 20.93 -20.07
CA GLY A 222 -19.83 21.25 -18.84
C GLY A 222 -18.63 20.36 -18.56
N SER A 223 -18.52 19.20 -19.23
CA SER A 223 -17.34 18.33 -19.12
C SER A 223 -16.17 18.75 -19.99
N ILE A 224 -16.38 19.68 -20.93
CA ILE A 224 -15.43 20.05 -21.96
C ILE A 224 -14.99 21.49 -21.75
N ARG A 225 -13.70 21.75 -21.81
CA ARG A 225 -13.15 23.11 -21.87
C ARG A 225 -11.89 23.15 -22.74
N ASN A 226 -11.67 24.30 -23.38
CA ASN A 226 -10.55 24.50 -24.29
C ASN A 226 -9.29 25.05 -23.60
N LYS A 227 -9.41 25.48 -22.35
CA LYS A 227 -8.34 26.14 -21.61
C LYS A 227 -8.34 25.67 -20.18
N THR A 228 -7.18 25.66 -19.54
CA THR A 228 -7.04 25.44 -18.11
C THR A 228 -6.25 26.58 -17.49
N MET A 229 -6.56 26.91 -16.24
CA MET A 229 -5.80 27.88 -15.48
C MET A 229 -4.52 27.21 -14.96
N ILE A 230 -3.38 27.79 -15.30
CA ILE A 230 -2.08 27.38 -14.77
C ILE A 230 -1.67 28.40 -13.71
N ARG A 231 -1.41 27.94 -12.50
CA ARG A 231 -1.14 28.74 -11.31
C ARG A 231 -2.37 29.50 -10.77
N LYS A 232 -2.22 30.17 -9.64
CA LYS A 232 -3.27 30.93 -8.95
C LYS A 232 -3.55 32.32 -9.56
N GLU A 233 -3.19 32.52 -10.81
CA GLU A 233 -3.42 33.80 -11.49
C GLU A 233 -4.80 33.79 -12.15
N TRP A 234 -5.80 34.22 -11.40
CA TRP A 234 -7.21 34.25 -11.82
C TRP A 234 -7.46 35.03 -13.12
N ASP A 235 -6.54 35.92 -13.47
CA ASP A 235 -6.63 36.80 -14.65
C ASP A 235 -5.78 36.29 -15.85
N ASN A 236 -4.90 35.30 -15.65
CA ASN A 236 -4.06 34.71 -16.68
C ASN A 236 -4.45 33.26 -16.96
N TYR A 237 -5.42 33.09 -17.83
CA TYR A 237 -5.64 31.78 -18.44
C TYR A 237 -4.54 31.52 -19.47
N ASP A 238 -3.76 30.46 -19.30
CA ASP A 238 -2.87 30.01 -20.34
C ASP A 238 -3.72 29.67 -21.56
N THR A 239 -3.48 30.40 -22.64
CA THR A 239 -4.14 30.20 -23.94
C THR A 239 -3.49 29.07 -24.74
N THR A 240 -2.36 28.53 -24.29
CA THR A 240 -1.79 27.31 -24.90
C THR A 240 -2.74 26.15 -24.71
N PRO A 241 -3.17 25.47 -25.79
CA PRO A 241 -3.97 24.28 -25.64
C PRO A 241 -3.14 23.25 -24.87
N TYR A 242 -3.58 22.91 -23.69
CA TYR A 242 -3.05 21.79 -22.94
C TYR A 242 -3.40 20.52 -23.75
N GLY A 243 -2.50 20.06 -24.62
CA GLY A 243 -2.48 18.75 -25.27
C GLY A 243 -3.80 18.09 -25.67
N GLY A 244 -4.90 18.84 -25.82
CA GLY A 244 -6.20 18.30 -26.17
C GLY A 244 -7.37 18.79 -25.32
N LEU A 245 -8.56 18.39 -25.68
CA LEU A 245 -9.80 18.66 -24.96
C LEU A 245 -9.76 17.99 -23.59
N TYR A 246 -9.94 18.77 -22.52
CA TYR A 246 -10.23 18.24 -21.19
C TYR A 246 -11.64 17.65 -21.20
N THR A 247 -11.76 16.40 -21.63
CA THR A 247 -13.03 15.69 -21.66
C THR A 247 -13.01 14.55 -20.68
N GLY A 248 -14.05 14.41 -19.90
CA GLY A 248 -14.22 13.24 -19.06
C GLY A 248 -15.52 13.29 -18.29
N ARG A 249 -16.21 12.19 -18.26
CA ARG A 249 -17.39 11.96 -17.44
C ARG A 249 -17.29 10.60 -16.78
N ILE A 250 -17.91 10.49 -15.61
CA ILE A 250 -18.14 9.24 -14.93
C ILE A 250 -19.60 8.87 -15.18
N THR A 251 -19.80 7.76 -15.84
CA THR A 251 -21.12 7.18 -16.12
C THR A 251 -21.43 6.08 -15.13
#